data_e56c97e9a9c0846eb66fd20fec646670
#
_entry.id   e56c97e9a9c0846eb66fd20fec646670
#
_cell.length_a   1.000
_cell.length_b   1.000
_cell.length_c   1.000
_cell.angle_alpha   90.00
_cell.angle_beta   90.00
_cell.angle_gamma   90.00
#
_symmetry.space_group_name_H-M   'P 1'
#
loop_
_entity.id
_entity.type
_entity.pdbx_description
1 polymer ?
#
loop_
_entity_poly.entity_id
_entity_poly.type
_entity_poly.pdbx_seq_one_letter_code
_entity_poly.pdbx_strand_id
1 'polypeptide(L)'
;MPNLFVIAGPNGAGKTTYVRDFLPQEMRCREFVNADLIAAGLSPFAAEKASFEAGRIMLRRLRDLAARREDFSFETTLSGRAYAPLFRELRAAGYFIQLDFLWIPHLDITRNRVRQRVTKGGHNIPDDVQLRRFHLGVRNLAELYRPLLDHWRLFDNTGDHPHLVAQEKSGTIEIVDVPHLAIIEQSASVRFVSDSPAITAEEAPAFTPDEVTRRSLRAMRRAYARVVLENKAWGLPVIQWRDGIGVVEVPPEQLEPFARRILEVDGDPLPADEERALLSHLKI
;
A
#
# COMPACT_ATOMS: atom_id res chain seq x y z
N MET A 1 -12.15 22.22 1.10
CA MET A 1 -12.70 20.98 0.52
C MET A 1 -12.19 19.84 1.40
N PRO A 2 -13.04 19.00 1.97
CA PRO A 2 -12.60 17.90 2.79
C PRO A 2 -11.95 16.79 1.94
N ASN A 3 -11.06 16.01 2.57
CA ASN A 3 -10.29 14.98 1.90
C ASN A 3 -10.67 13.59 2.40
N LEU A 4 -10.73 12.65 1.46
CA LEU A 4 -10.73 11.22 1.76
C LEU A 4 -9.42 10.60 1.28
N PHE A 5 -8.68 9.96 2.19
CA PHE A 5 -7.48 9.20 1.87
C PHE A 5 -7.77 7.70 1.95
N VAL A 6 -7.65 7.00 0.83
CA VAL A 6 -7.84 5.55 0.74
C VAL A 6 -6.50 4.86 0.56
N ILE A 7 -6.16 3.97 1.48
CA ILE A 7 -4.95 3.17 1.38
C ILE A 7 -5.36 1.75 0.97
N ALA A 8 -4.98 1.36 -0.22
CA ALA A 8 -5.42 0.11 -0.83
C ALA A 8 -4.25 -0.86 -1.11
N GLY A 9 -4.58 -2.13 -1.37
CA GLY A 9 -3.59 -3.15 -1.74
C GLY A 9 -3.86 -4.50 -1.08
N PRO A 10 -3.21 -5.58 -1.53
CA PRO A 10 -3.42 -6.92 -1.00
C PRO A 10 -3.02 -7.04 0.47
N ASN A 11 -3.37 -8.16 1.08
CA ASN A 11 -2.92 -8.48 2.41
C ASN A 11 -1.38 -8.60 2.40
N GLY A 12 -0.69 -8.15 3.45
CA GLY A 12 0.78 -8.17 3.49
C GLY A 12 1.48 -7.09 2.65
N ALA A 13 0.76 -6.22 1.94
CA ALA A 13 1.35 -5.12 1.17
C ALA A 13 1.91 -3.95 2.02
N GLY A 14 1.83 -4.04 3.35
CA GLY A 14 2.38 -2.99 4.23
C GLY A 14 1.46 -1.81 4.50
N LYS A 15 0.18 -1.86 4.12
CA LYS A 15 -0.78 -0.77 4.27
C LYS A 15 -0.82 -0.17 5.68
N THR A 16 -1.07 -1.00 6.70
CA THR A 16 -1.19 -0.53 8.09
C THR A 16 0.10 0.10 8.61
N THR A 17 1.26 -0.41 8.18
CA THR A 17 2.56 0.17 8.55
C THR A 17 2.74 1.52 7.88
N TYR A 18 2.43 1.62 6.59
CA TYR A 18 2.46 2.87 5.83
C TYR A 18 1.52 3.93 6.43
N VAL A 19 0.29 3.55 6.77
CA VAL A 19 -0.72 4.43 7.37
C VAL A 19 -0.22 5.09 8.65
N ARG A 20 0.48 4.34 9.53
CA ARG A 20 0.99 4.87 10.81
C ARG A 20 1.96 6.03 10.64
N ASP A 21 2.72 6.03 9.53
CA ASP A 21 3.68 7.07 9.21
C ASP A 21 3.08 8.18 8.36
N PHE A 22 2.34 7.80 7.32
CA PHE A 22 1.87 8.73 6.30
C PHE A 22 0.74 9.65 6.78
N LEU A 23 -0.31 9.07 7.37
CA LEU A 23 -1.52 9.86 7.65
C LEU A 23 -1.31 10.93 8.72
N PRO A 24 -0.75 10.64 9.93
CA PRO A 24 -0.65 11.66 10.96
C PRO A 24 0.47 12.68 10.69
N GLN A 25 1.57 12.24 10.09
CA GLN A 25 2.75 13.09 9.93
C GLN A 25 2.71 13.90 8.63
N GLU A 26 2.37 13.25 7.52
CA GLU A 26 2.46 13.84 6.19
C GLU A 26 1.13 14.49 5.75
N MET A 27 -0.01 13.86 6.05
CA MET A 27 -1.32 14.34 5.62
C MET A 27 -2.11 15.04 6.74
N ARG A 28 -1.60 15.01 7.98
CA ARG A 28 -2.28 15.56 9.17
C ARG A 28 -3.70 15.01 9.37
N CYS A 29 -4.00 13.85 8.79
CA CYS A 29 -5.27 13.16 8.92
C CYS A 29 -5.22 12.20 10.12
N ARG A 30 -6.05 12.44 11.13
CA ARG A 30 -6.10 11.64 12.37
C ARG A 30 -7.28 10.67 12.40
N GLU A 31 -8.32 10.92 11.61
CA GLU A 31 -9.47 10.02 11.53
C GLU A 31 -9.15 8.87 10.57
N PHE A 32 -8.83 7.73 11.15
CA PHE A 32 -8.50 6.51 10.43
C PHE A 32 -9.44 5.38 10.81
N VAL A 33 -10.10 4.77 9.83
CA VAL A 33 -11.05 3.67 10.00
C VAL A 33 -10.49 2.39 9.39
N ASN A 34 -10.44 1.31 10.18
CA ASN A 34 -9.91 0.03 9.77
C ASN A 34 -10.84 -1.11 10.22
N ALA A 35 -11.34 -1.90 9.26
CA ALA A 35 -12.25 -3.00 9.54
C ALA A 35 -11.61 -4.11 10.39
N ASP A 36 -10.32 -4.41 10.19
CA ASP A 36 -9.61 -5.44 10.96
C ASP A 36 -9.47 -5.02 12.43
N LEU A 37 -9.21 -3.73 12.71
CA LEU A 37 -9.17 -3.20 14.07
C LEU A 37 -10.56 -3.21 14.73
N ILE A 38 -11.60 -2.88 13.98
CA ILE A 38 -12.99 -2.96 14.48
C ILE A 38 -13.34 -4.42 14.80
N ALA A 39 -13.03 -5.37 13.92
CA ALA A 39 -13.28 -6.79 14.14
C ALA A 39 -12.53 -7.32 15.37
N ALA A 40 -11.26 -6.93 15.56
CA ALA A 40 -10.47 -7.28 16.72
C ALA A 40 -11.06 -6.68 18.01
N GLY A 41 -11.59 -5.46 17.98
CA GLY A 41 -12.29 -4.85 19.11
C GLY A 41 -13.61 -5.52 19.47
N LEU A 42 -14.35 -6.03 18.46
CA LEU A 42 -15.60 -6.76 18.70
C LEU A 42 -15.36 -8.19 19.20
N SER A 43 -14.35 -8.88 18.69
CA SER A 43 -14.01 -10.25 19.03
C SER A 43 -12.50 -10.48 19.03
N PRO A 44 -11.80 -10.17 20.10
CA PRO A 44 -10.32 -10.21 20.16
C PRO A 44 -9.71 -11.58 19.83
N PHE A 45 -10.41 -12.67 20.16
CA PHE A 45 -9.95 -14.04 19.97
C PHE A 45 -10.51 -14.73 18.72
N ALA A 46 -11.45 -14.10 18.00
CA ALA A 46 -12.10 -14.64 16.81
C ALA A 46 -12.57 -13.52 15.88
N ALA A 47 -11.65 -12.61 15.53
CA ALA A 47 -11.95 -11.41 14.74
C ALA A 47 -12.56 -11.74 13.36
N GLU A 48 -12.24 -12.91 12.78
CA GLU A 48 -12.81 -13.39 11.53
C GLU A 48 -14.33 -13.56 11.60
N LYS A 49 -14.88 -13.95 12.76
CA LYS A 49 -16.33 -14.09 12.96
C LYS A 49 -17.06 -12.74 12.99
N ALA A 50 -16.35 -11.70 13.41
CA ALA A 50 -16.88 -10.34 13.48
C ALA A 50 -16.65 -9.52 12.18
N SER A 51 -16.02 -10.08 11.16
CA SER A 51 -15.60 -9.36 9.96
C SER A 51 -16.75 -8.69 9.18
N PHE A 52 -17.91 -9.36 9.09
CA PHE A 52 -19.10 -8.80 8.43
C PHE A 52 -19.69 -7.62 9.22
N GLU A 53 -19.80 -7.78 10.53
CA GLU A 53 -20.29 -6.71 11.42
C GLU A 53 -19.33 -5.52 11.43
N ALA A 54 -18.04 -5.78 11.51
CA ALA A 54 -16.99 -4.76 11.41
C ALA A 54 -17.08 -3.95 10.11
N GLY A 55 -17.33 -4.60 8.98
CA GLY A 55 -17.55 -3.93 7.71
C GLY A 55 -18.78 -2.99 7.72
N ARG A 56 -19.86 -3.40 8.37
CA ARG A 56 -21.06 -2.54 8.53
C ARG A 56 -20.79 -1.34 9.44
N ILE A 57 -20.10 -1.56 10.55
CA ILE A 57 -19.70 -0.49 11.49
C ILE A 57 -18.76 0.48 10.78
N MET A 58 -17.77 -0.02 10.05
CA MET A 58 -16.87 0.78 9.24
C MET A 58 -17.64 1.69 8.27
N LEU A 59 -18.53 1.16 7.43
CA LEU A 59 -19.30 1.95 6.49
C LEU A 59 -20.17 3.00 7.16
N ARG A 60 -20.74 2.70 8.34
CA ARG A 60 -21.48 3.70 9.14
C ARG A 60 -20.56 4.82 9.60
N ARG A 61 -19.39 4.46 10.18
CA ARG A 61 -18.41 5.46 10.64
C ARG A 61 -17.93 6.36 9.51
N LEU A 62 -17.66 5.81 8.32
CA LEU A 62 -17.26 6.61 7.16
C LEU A 62 -18.34 7.64 6.76
N ARG A 63 -19.64 7.25 6.80
CA ARG A 63 -20.75 8.18 6.53
C ARG A 63 -20.91 9.23 7.64
N ASP A 64 -20.71 8.88 8.90
CA ASP A 64 -20.75 9.82 10.01
C ASP A 64 -19.66 10.90 9.90
N LEU A 65 -18.44 10.51 9.52
CA LEU A 65 -17.33 11.42 9.26
C LEU A 65 -17.63 12.33 8.05
N ALA A 66 -18.18 11.75 6.99
CA ALA A 66 -18.60 12.48 5.81
C ALA A 66 -19.67 13.54 6.12
N ALA A 67 -20.66 13.19 6.93
CA ALA A 67 -21.72 14.12 7.34
C ALA A 67 -21.19 15.33 8.13
N ARG A 68 -20.08 15.12 8.88
CA ARG A 68 -19.38 16.19 9.61
C ARG A 68 -18.40 16.98 8.75
N ARG A 69 -18.22 16.59 7.47
CA ARG A 69 -17.25 17.17 6.54
C ARG A 69 -15.80 17.15 7.06
N GLU A 70 -15.45 16.11 7.81
CA GLU A 70 -14.10 15.90 8.34
C GLU A 70 -13.19 15.27 7.28
N ASP A 71 -11.88 15.55 7.34
CA ASP A 71 -10.87 14.77 6.63
C ASP A 71 -10.75 13.41 7.30
N PHE A 72 -10.83 12.34 6.54
CA PHE A 72 -10.69 10.99 7.08
C PHE A 72 -10.03 10.03 6.10
N SER A 73 -9.67 8.89 6.64
CA SER A 73 -8.96 7.87 5.89
C SER A 73 -9.45 6.47 6.26
N PHE A 74 -9.23 5.54 5.36
CA PHE A 74 -9.42 4.12 5.65
C PHE A 74 -8.51 3.24 4.81
N GLU A 75 -8.27 2.01 5.30
CA GLU A 75 -7.57 1.01 4.52
C GLU A 75 -8.51 -0.08 4.00
N THR A 76 -8.16 -0.63 2.82
CA THR A 76 -8.94 -1.67 2.18
C THR A 76 -8.07 -2.55 1.28
N THR A 77 -8.50 -3.78 1.01
CA THR A 77 -7.93 -4.58 -0.08
C THR A 77 -8.46 -4.18 -1.46
N LEU A 78 -9.45 -3.31 -1.52
CA LEU A 78 -10.18 -2.89 -2.72
C LEU A 78 -10.81 -4.04 -3.53
N SER A 79 -10.82 -5.26 -2.96
CA SER A 79 -11.35 -6.46 -3.63
C SER A 79 -12.87 -6.51 -3.72
N GLY A 80 -13.57 -5.69 -2.90
CA GLY A 80 -15.03 -5.56 -2.92
C GLY A 80 -15.48 -4.35 -3.74
N ARG A 81 -16.77 -4.30 -4.05
CA ARG A 81 -17.42 -3.21 -4.80
C ARG A 81 -18.22 -2.24 -3.92
N ALA A 82 -18.28 -2.52 -2.60
CA ALA A 82 -19.14 -1.82 -1.65
C ALA A 82 -18.82 -0.33 -1.46
N TYR A 83 -17.58 0.09 -1.77
CA TYR A 83 -17.17 1.50 -1.63
C TYR A 83 -17.55 2.37 -2.82
N ALA A 84 -17.90 1.80 -3.99
CA ALA A 84 -18.20 2.60 -5.17
C ALA A 84 -19.42 3.53 -4.99
N PRO A 85 -20.54 3.10 -4.37
CA PRO A 85 -21.64 4.03 -4.01
C PRO A 85 -21.17 5.13 -3.06
N LEU A 86 -20.42 4.80 -2.01
CA LEU A 86 -19.88 5.76 -1.06
C LEU A 86 -18.99 6.82 -1.75
N PHE A 87 -18.11 6.41 -2.67
CA PHE A 87 -17.25 7.36 -3.40
C PHE A 87 -18.08 8.32 -4.26
N ARG A 88 -19.16 7.84 -4.89
CA ARG A 88 -20.08 8.73 -5.63
C ARG A 88 -20.78 9.72 -4.70
N GLU A 89 -21.27 9.24 -3.55
CA GLU A 89 -21.90 10.09 -2.51
C GLU A 89 -20.93 11.17 -2.04
N LEU A 90 -19.67 10.80 -1.75
CA LEU A 90 -18.64 11.71 -1.26
C LEU A 90 -18.22 12.75 -2.32
N ARG A 91 -18.04 12.35 -3.57
CA ARG A 91 -17.77 13.29 -4.67
C ARG A 91 -18.89 14.29 -4.84
N ALA A 92 -20.15 13.84 -4.82
CA ALA A 92 -21.31 14.73 -4.87
C ALA A 92 -21.37 15.69 -3.67
N ALA A 93 -20.85 15.26 -2.50
CA ALA A 93 -20.71 16.11 -1.31
C ALA A 93 -19.45 17.02 -1.34
N GLY A 94 -18.67 17.00 -2.43
CA GLY A 94 -17.51 17.89 -2.61
C GLY A 94 -16.26 17.43 -1.86
N TYR A 95 -16.08 16.13 -1.64
CA TYR A 95 -14.82 15.54 -1.17
C TYR A 95 -13.81 15.42 -2.30
N PHE A 96 -12.54 15.64 -1.98
CA PHE A 96 -11.42 15.22 -2.81
C PHE A 96 -10.98 13.81 -2.40
N ILE A 97 -11.06 12.86 -3.33
CA ILE A 97 -10.78 11.45 -3.06
C ILE A 97 -9.43 11.05 -3.64
N GLN A 98 -8.50 10.72 -2.76
CA GLN A 98 -7.17 10.26 -3.11
C GLN A 98 -6.98 8.80 -2.70
N LEU A 99 -6.37 7.99 -3.57
CA LEU A 99 -6.09 6.57 -3.31
C LEU A 99 -4.62 6.23 -3.58
N ASP A 100 -3.97 5.64 -2.57
CA ASP A 100 -2.66 5.02 -2.70
C ASP A 100 -2.82 3.50 -2.73
N PHE A 101 -2.45 2.87 -3.84
CA PHE A 101 -2.46 1.42 -3.96
C PHE A 101 -1.05 0.88 -3.79
N LEU A 102 -0.84 0.10 -2.74
CA LEU A 102 0.42 -0.59 -2.47
C LEU A 102 0.35 -1.99 -3.11
N TRP A 103 1.10 -2.19 -4.16
CA TRP A 103 1.19 -3.47 -4.86
C TRP A 103 2.41 -4.27 -4.41
N ILE A 104 2.33 -5.58 -4.59
CA ILE A 104 3.42 -6.54 -4.43
C ILE A 104 3.29 -7.61 -5.52
N PRO A 105 4.40 -8.15 -6.09
CA PRO A 105 4.36 -8.95 -7.32
C PRO A 105 3.81 -10.36 -7.13
N HIS A 106 3.95 -10.95 -5.95
CA HIS A 106 3.68 -12.37 -5.76
C HIS A 106 2.85 -12.66 -4.52
N LEU A 107 1.89 -13.58 -4.69
CA LEU A 107 1.04 -14.07 -3.61
C LEU A 107 1.83 -14.71 -2.47
N ASP A 108 2.98 -15.30 -2.75
CA ASP A 108 3.81 -15.94 -1.71
C ASP A 108 4.42 -14.92 -0.75
N ILE A 109 4.70 -13.69 -1.20
CA ILE A 109 5.08 -12.59 -0.29
C ILE A 109 3.91 -12.30 0.66
N THR A 110 2.70 -12.17 0.11
CA THR A 110 1.47 -12.00 0.91
C THR A 110 1.35 -13.09 1.97
N ARG A 111 1.44 -14.36 1.57
CA ARG A 111 1.31 -15.51 2.46
C ARG A 111 2.34 -15.50 3.58
N ASN A 112 3.60 -15.29 3.23
CA ASN A 112 4.69 -15.28 4.22
C ASN A 112 4.56 -14.12 5.21
N ARG A 113 4.25 -12.91 4.73
CA ARG A 113 4.03 -11.74 5.59
C ARG A 113 2.78 -11.90 6.47
N VAL A 114 1.71 -12.54 5.97
CA VAL A 114 0.52 -12.86 6.77
C VAL A 114 0.86 -13.89 7.85
N ARG A 115 1.63 -14.95 7.53
CA ARG A 115 2.09 -15.94 8.53
C ARG A 115 2.91 -15.28 9.64
N GLN A 116 3.86 -14.41 9.30
CA GLN A 116 4.64 -13.67 10.30
C GLN A 116 3.76 -12.77 11.17
N ARG A 117 2.75 -12.12 10.57
CA ARG A 117 1.78 -11.33 11.32
C ARG A 117 1.00 -12.19 12.32
N VAL A 118 0.61 -13.41 11.94
CA VAL A 118 -0.06 -14.36 12.84
C VAL A 118 0.86 -14.79 13.99
N THR A 119 2.14 -15.04 13.72
CA THR A 119 3.14 -15.33 14.77
C THR A 119 3.25 -14.21 15.80
N LYS A 120 3.09 -12.94 15.35
CA LYS A 120 3.06 -11.75 16.22
C LYS A 120 1.70 -11.50 16.90
N GLY A 121 0.77 -12.46 16.87
CA GLY A 121 -0.57 -12.33 17.45
C GLY A 121 -1.61 -11.66 16.57
N GLY A 122 -1.30 -11.45 15.30
CA GLY A 122 -2.24 -10.87 14.34
C GLY A 122 -3.22 -11.91 13.77
N HIS A 123 -4.23 -11.40 13.09
CA HIS A 123 -5.31 -12.19 12.52
C HIS A 123 -4.87 -13.00 11.27
N ASN A 124 -5.29 -14.26 11.20
CA ASN A 124 -5.09 -15.11 10.03
C ASN A 124 -6.12 -14.81 8.93
N ILE A 125 -5.71 -14.99 7.68
CA ILE A 125 -6.56 -14.85 6.49
C ILE A 125 -6.40 -16.12 5.65
N PRO A 126 -7.49 -16.85 5.34
CA PRO A 126 -7.43 -18.04 4.51
C PRO A 126 -6.78 -17.78 3.14
N ASP A 127 -6.04 -18.77 2.62
CA ASP A 127 -5.24 -18.62 1.40
C ASP A 127 -6.09 -18.31 0.16
N ASP A 128 -7.27 -18.91 0.03
CA ASP A 128 -8.23 -18.64 -1.04
C ASP A 128 -8.76 -17.20 -1.01
N VAL A 129 -8.96 -16.66 0.19
CA VAL A 129 -9.35 -15.27 0.39
C VAL A 129 -8.20 -14.31 0.01
N GLN A 130 -6.95 -14.67 0.39
CA GLN A 130 -5.76 -13.89 0.00
C GLN A 130 -5.60 -13.84 -1.51
N LEU A 131 -5.68 -15.00 -2.19
CA LEU A 131 -5.60 -15.12 -3.65
C LEU A 131 -6.66 -14.25 -4.35
N ARG A 132 -7.92 -14.40 -3.94
CA ARG A 132 -9.01 -13.61 -4.50
C ARG A 132 -8.79 -12.11 -4.33
N ARG A 133 -8.39 -11.67 -3.14
CA ARG A 133 -8.14 -10.25 -2.83
C ARG A 133 -6.96 -9.70 -3.61
N PHE A 134 -5.95 -10.53 -3.84
CA PHE A 134 -4.74 -10.16 -4.57
C PHE A 134 -5.05 -9.68 -6.00
N HIS A 135 -5.80 -10.46 -6.77
CA HIS A 135 -6.14 -10.11 -8.16
C HIS A 135 -7.26 -9.07 -8.26
N LEU A 136 -8.32 -9.21 -7.43
CA LEU A 136 -9.47 -8.32 -7.52
C LEU A 136 -9.17 -6.87 -7.12
N GLY A 137 -8.19 -6.64 -6.23
CA GLY A 137 -7.84 -5.29 -5.80
C GLY A 137 -7.39 -4.40 -6.96
N VAL A 138 -6.42 -4.88 -7.75
CA VAL A 138 -5.90 -4.17 -8.93
C VAL A 138 -6.98 -4.03 -10.00
N ARG A 139 -7.71 -5.12 -10.28
CA ARG A 139 -8.80 -5.07 -11.26
C ARG A 139 -9.84 -4.02 -10.92
N ASN A 140 -10.31 -4.01 -9.68
CA ASN A 140 -11.29 -3.03 -9.24
C ASN A 140 -10.73 -1.60 -9.26
N LEU A 141 -9.45 -1.40 -8.96
CA LEU A 141 -8.83 -0.08 -9.13
C LEU A 141 -8.96 0.37 -10.58
N ALA A 142 -8.50 -0.43 -11.55
CA ALA A 142 -8.47 -0.05 -12.95
C ALA A 142 -9.87 0.14 -13.57
N GLU A 143 -10.81 -0.79 -13.29
CA GLU A 143 -12.10 -0.87 -13.99
C GLU A 143 -13.24 -0.12 -13.27
N LEU A 144 -13.22 -0.07 -11.92
CA LEU A 144 -14.35 0.40 -11.14
C LEU A 144 -14.08 1.70 -10.39
N TYR A 145 -12.95 1.77 -9.67
CA TYR A 145 -12.72 2.86 -8.73
C TYR A 145 -12.04 4.06 -9.36
N ARG A 146 -11.12 3.87 -10.31
CA ARG A 146 -10.36 4.95 -10.95
C ARG A 146 -11.23 6.12 -11.42
N PRO A 147 -12.37 5.93 -12.12
CA PRO A 147 -13.23 7.04 -12.53
C PRO A 147 -13.90 7.80 -11.38
N LEU A 148 -13.83 7.26 -10.17
CA LEU A 148 -14.43 7.84 -8.96
C LEU A 148 -13.42 8.58 -8.09
N LEU A 149 -12.14 8.58 -8.48
CA LEU A 149 -11.03 9.20 -7.76
C LEU A 149 -10.65 10.53 -8.41
N ASP A 150 -10.18 11.48 -7.61
CA ASP A 150 -9.61 12.73 -8.10
C ASP A 150 -8.09 12.60 -8.29
N HIS A 151 -7.48 11.68 -7.52
CA HIS A 151 -6.07 11.33 -7.62
C HIS A 151 -5.88 9.87 -7.20
N TRP A 152 -5.09 9.10 -7.95
CA TRP A 152 -4.61 7.80 -7.48
C TRP A 152 -3.13 7.62 -7.78
N ARG A 153 -2.46 6.83 -6.97
CA ARG A 153 -1.06 6.43 -7.13
C ARG A 153 -0.94 4.92 -6.94
N LEU A 154 -0.15 4.29 -7.78
CA LEU A 154 0.17 2.87 -7.73
C LEU A 154 1.65 2.73 -7.39
N PHE A 155 1.94 2.16 -6.23
CA PHE A 155 3.29 1.94 -5.75
C PHE A 155 3.62 0.46 -5.76
N ASP A 156 4.84 0.11 -6.18
CA ASP A 156 5.46 -1.15 -5.79
C ASP A 156 6.03 -1.00 -4.37
N ASN A 157 5.55 -1.84 -3.45
CA ASN A 157 5.99 -1.89 -2.05
C ASN A 157 6.58 -3.25 -1.69
N THR A 158 7.34 -3.82 -2.61
CA THR A 158 7.87 -5.20 -2.52
C THR A 158 9.04 -5.31 -1.56
N GLY A 159 9.95 -4.37 -1.60
CA GLY A 159 11.24 -4.44 -0.91
C GLY A 159 11.57 -3.20 -0.08
N ASP A 160 12.84 -2.92 -0.02
CA ASP A 160 13.48 -1.80 0.67
C ASP A 160 13.32 -0.46 -0.10
N HIS A 161 13.00 -0.54 -1.39
CA HIS A 161 12.86 0.60 -2.29
C HIS A 161 11.45 0.72 -2.85
N PRO A 162 10.48 1.18 -2.06
CA PRO A 162 9.15 1.46 -2.60
C PRO A 162 9.26 2.55 -3.65
N HIS A 163 8.60 2.35 -4.80
CA HIS A 163 8.62 3.31 -5.89
C HIS A 163 7.25 3.49 -6.53
N LEU A 164 7.05 4.65 -7.14
CA LEU A 164 5.83 4.95 -7.88
C LEU A 164 5.92 4.27 -9.24
N VAL A 165 4.88 3.52 -9.60
CA VAL A 165 4.75 2.84 -10.90
C VAL A 165 3.92 3.67 -11.87
N ALA A 166 2.78 4.18 -11.41
CA ALA A 166 1.90 5.03 -12.19
C ALA A 166 1.03 5.89 -11.28
N GLN A 167 0.53 6.99 -11.80
CA GLN A 167 -0.44 7.85 -11.11
C GLN A 167 -1.39 8.51 -12.09
N GLU A 168 -2.53 9.00 -11.59
CA GLU A 168 -3.41 9.91 -12.30
C GLU A 168 -3.70 11.10 -11.41
N LYS A 169 -3.52 12.29 -11.97
CA LYS A 169 -3.80 13.56 -11.31
C LYS A 169 -4.51 14.48 -12.29
N SER A 170 -5.66 15.02 -11.89
CA SER A 170 -6.45 15.94 -12.73
C SER A 170 -6.77 15.36 -14.11
N GLY A 171 -7.04 14.05 -14.19
CA GLY A 171 -7.39 13.36 -15.44
C GLY A 171 -6.19 13.01 -16.34
N THR A 172 -4.96 13.32 -15.94
CA THR A 172 -3.76 12.95 -16.69
C THR A 172 -3.11 11.73 -16.03
N ILE A 173 -2.92 10.67 -16.81
CA ILE A 173 -2.21 9.46 -16.38
C ILE A 173 -0.73 9.62 -16.70
N GLU A 174 0.10 9.38 -15.72
CA GLU A 174 1.55 9.40 -15.81
C GLU A 174 2.09 8.01 -15.46
N ILE A 175 2.77 7.37 -16.41
CA ILE A 175 3.43 6.07 -16.21
C ILE A 175 4.89 6.35 -15.92
N VAL A 176 5.35 5.95 -14.73
CA VAL A 176 6.71 6.17 -14.24
C VAL A 176 7.59 4.94 -14.52
N ASP A 177 7.00 3.76 -14.41
CA ASP A 177 7.69 2.48 -14.58
C ASP A 177 6.87 1.56 -15.49
N VAL A 178 7.19 1.57 -16.78
CA VAL A 178 6.48 0.81 -17.82
C VAL A 178 6.62 -0.71 -17.61
N PRO A 179 7.81 -1.28 -17.35
CA PRO A 179 7.98 -2.70 -17.08
C PRO A 179 7.13 -3.20 -15.89
N HIS A 180 7.17 -2.50 -14.77
CA HIS A 180 6.38 -2.89 -13.59
C HIS A 180 4.88 -2.74 -13.83
N LEU A 181 4.44 -1.67 -14.53
CA LEU A 181 3.03 -1.54 -14.90
C LEU A 181 2.54 -2.71 -15.76
N ALA A 182 3.34 -3.16 -16.72
CA ALA A 182 2.99 -4.29 -17.57
C ALA A 182 2.82 -5.60 -16.77
N ILE A 183 3.69 -5.84 -15.77
CA ILE A 183 3.56 -6.98 -14.85
C ILE A 183 2.26 -6.89 -14.04
N ILE A 184 1.94 -5.71 -13.52
CA ILE A 184 0.72 -5.47 -12.75
C ILE A 184 -0.52 -5.71 -13.61
N GLU A 185 -0.58 -5.14 -14.80
CA GLU A 185 -1.68 -5.32 -15.75
C GLU A 185 -1.88 -6.78 -16.14
N GLN A 186 -0.80 -7.50 -16.41
CA GLN A 186 -0.84 -8.93 -16.72
C GLN A 186 -1.37 -9.75 -15.54
N SER A 187 -0.90 -9.47 -14.31
CA SER A 187 -1.30 -10.21 -13.10
C SER A 187 -2.79 -10.12 -12.80
N ALA A 188 -3.43 -9.02 -13.15
CA ALA A 188 -4.84 -8.77 -12.91
C ALA A 188 -5.72 -8.88 -14.16
N SER A 189 -5.11 -9.11 -15.34
CA SER A 189 -5.77 -9.14 -16.66
C SER A 189 -6.56 -7.85 -16.93
N VAL A 190 -5.91 -6.70 -16.73
CA VAL A 190 -6.50 -5.35 -16.91
C VAL A 190 -5.57 -4.46 -17.72
N ARG A 191 -6.07 -3.29 -18.10
CA ARG A 191 -5.30 -2.19 -18.66
C ARG A 191 -5.63 -0.91 -17.92
N PHE A 192 -4.60 -0.14 -17.55
CA PHE A 192 -4.77 1.20 -16.98
C PHE A 192 -4.94 2.25 -18.07
N VAL A 193 -4.37 2.00 -19.26
CA VAL A 193 -4.45 2.88 -20.43
C VAL A 193 -4.92 2.05 -21.63
N SER A 194 -6.08 2.39 -22.18
CA SER A 194 -6.72 1.59 -23.23
C SER A 194 -6.12 1.76 -24.63
N ASP A 195 -5.43 2.88 -24.93
CA ASP A 195 -4.98 3.25 -26.27
C ASP A 195 -3.61 3.97 -26.33
N SER A 196 -2.75 3.83 -25.32
CA SER A 196 -1.40 4.34 -25.47
C SER A 196 -0.57 3.43 -26.37
N PRO A 197 0.13 3.99 -27.40
CA PRO A 197 1.20 3.28 -28.04
C PRO A 197 2.17 2.81 -26.96
N ALA A 198 2.73 1.61 -27.11
CA ALA A 198 3.71 1.09 -26.17
C ALA A 198 4.82 2.14 -25.98
N ILE A 199 4.76 2.87 -24.87
CA ILE A 199 5.83 3.80 -24.49
C ILE A 199 7.01 2.89 -24.14
N THR A 200 8.05 2.93 -24.95
CA THR A 200 9.28 2.21 -24.62
C THR A 200 9.95 2.91 -23.44
N ALA A 201 10.62 2.15 -22.60
CA ALA A 201 11.29 2.69 -21.40
C ALA A 201 12.32 3.79 -21.74
N GLU A 202 12.77 3.88 -22.98
CA GLU A 202 13.72 4.89 -23.47
C GLU A 202 13.05 6.25 -23.76
N GLU A 203 11.72 6.32 -23.91
CA GLU A 203 10.99 7.54 -24.29
C GLU A 203 10.29 8.22 -23.09
N ALA A 204 10.30 7.61 -21.92
CA ALA A 204 9.68 8.22 -20.75
C ALA A 204 10.55 9.40 -20.24
N PRO A 205 10.00 10.64 -20.15
CA PRO A 205 10.74 11.76 -19.60
C PRO A 205 11.11 11.45 -18.14
N ALA A 206 12.24 12.00 -17.66
CA ALA A 206 12.67 11.83 -16.28
C ALA A 206 11.57 12.29 -15.32
N PHE A 207 10.99 11.35 -14.59
CA PHE A 207 9.92 11.62 -13.65
C PHE A 207 10.46 12.40 -12.44
N THR A 208 9.82 13.53 -12.13
CA THR A 208 10.09 14.28 -10.90
C THR A 208 8.87 14.19 -9.97
N PRO A 209 8.95 13.45 -8.87
CA PRO A 209 7.82 13.29 -7.97
C PRO A 209 7.38 14.63 -7.37
N ASP A 210 6.07 14.86 -7.33
CA ASP A 210 5.51 15.99 -6.60
C ASP A 210 5.68 15.82 -5.07
N GLU A 211 5.36 16.86 -4.31
CA GLU A 211 5.57 16.87 -2.86
C GLU A 211 4.79 15.76 -2.14
N VAL A 212 3.56 15.48 -2.58
CA VAL A 212 2.73 14.42 -1.95
C VAL A 212 3.31 13.04 -2.23
N THR A 213 3.78 12.80 -3.45
CA THR A 213 4.45 11.55 -3.83
C THR A 213 5.77 11.38 -3.06
N ARG A 214 6.58 12.44 -2.90
CA ARG A 214 7.78 12.39 -2.06
C ARG A 214 7.47 12.03 -0.61
N ARG A 215 6.43 12.62 -0.03
CA ARG A 215 5.97 12.30 1.34
C ARG A 215 5.54 10.84 1.45
N SER A 216 4.80 10.32 0.47
CA SER A 216 4.40 8.91 0.44
C SER A 216 5.61 7.97 0.42
N LEU A 217 6.59 8.25 -0.45
CA LEU A 217 7.80 7.43 -0.54
C LEU A 217 8.64 7.48 0.75
N ARG A 218 8.78 8.65 1.39
CA ARG A 218 9.43 8.76 2.70
C ARG A 218 8.74 7.91 3.76
N ALA A 219 7.42 8.02 3.84
CA ALA A 219 6.63 7.25 4.80
C ALA A 219 6.75 5.73 4.57
N MET A 220 6.79 5.27 3.31
CA MET A 220 7.01 3.87 2.98
C MET A 220 8.40 3.37 3.38
N ARG A 221 9.45 4.17 3.17
CA ARG A 221 10.82 3.83 3.60
C ARG A 221 10.91 3.73 5.12
N ARG A 222 10.33 4.68 5.86
CA ARG A 222 10.25 4.59 7.33
C ARG A 222 9.48 3.36 7.79
N ALA A 223 8.36 3.05 7.13
CA ALA A 223 7.57 1.86 7.41
C ALA A 223 8.38 0.58 7.21
N TYR A 224 9.12 0.47 6.11
CA TYR A 224 10.03 -0.64 5.87
C TYR A 224 11.10 -0.76 6.96
N ALA A 225 11.79 0.33 7.28
CA ALA A 225 12.84 0.35 8.32
C ALA A 225 12.30 -0.12 9.68
N ARG A 226 11.09 0.29 10.06
CA ARG A 226 10.44 -0.19 11.30
C ARG A 226 10.13 -1.67 11.26
N VAL A 227 9.68 -2.20 10.10
CA VAL A 227 9.44 -3.66 9.94
C VAL A 227 10.73 -4.45 10.15
N VAL A 228 11.87 -3.97 9.63
CA VAL A 228 13.17 -4.61 9.85
C VAL A 228 13.49 -4.68 11.34
N LEU A 229 13.39 -3.57 12.07
CA LEU A 229 13.70 -3.51 13.50
C LEU A 229 12.69 -4.31 14.34
N GLU A 230 11.42 -4.29 13.99
CA GLU A 230 10.38 -5.09 14.64
C GLU A 230 10.63 -6.58 14.43
N ASN A 231 10.92 -7.01 13.19
CA ASN A 231 11.23 -8.41 12.90
C ASN A 231 12.47 -8.89 13.67
N LYS A 232 13.49 -8.03 13.80
CA LYS A 232 14.65 -8.33 14.65
C LYS A 232 14.25 -8.62 16.09
N ALA A 233 13.40 -7.78 16.69
CA ALA A 233 12.92 -7.98 18.06
C ALA A 233 12.14 -9.29 18.25
N TRP A 234 11.51 -9.79 17.19
CA TRP A 234 10.76 -11.05 17.20
C TRP A 234 11.58 -12.26 16.73
N GLY A 235 12.83 -12.09 16.32
CA GLY A 235 13.64 -13.15 15.72
C GLY A 235 13.09 -13.68 14.39
N LEU A 236 12.42 -12.83 13.62
CA LEU A 236 11.79 -13.19 12.36
C LEU A 236 12.54 -12.59 11.17
N PRO A 237 12.68 -13.29 10.03
CA PRO A 237 13.32 -12.74 8.85
C PRO A 237 12.45 -11.64 8.20
N VAL A 238 13.08 -10.80 7.39
CA VAL A 238 12.37 -9.87 6.51
C VAL A 238 12.08 -10.58 5.18
N ILE A 239 10.82 -10.59 4.79
CA ILE A 239 10.37 -11.21 3.55
C ILE A 239 10.47 -10.20 2.41
N GLN A 240 11.33 -10.52 1.44
CA GLN A 240 11.53 -9.69 0.24
C GLN A 240 11.35 -10.52 -1.03
N TRP A 241 11.15 -9.84 -2.13
CA TRP A 241 11.26 -10.39 -3.48
C TRP A 241 12.58 -9.98 -4.10
N ARG A 242 13.22 -10.89 -4.80
CA ARG A 242 14.43 -10.64 -5.59
C ARG A 242 14.23 -11.16 -7.01
N ASP A 243 14.46 -10.29 -7.98
CA ASP A 243 14.32 -10.64 -9.39
C ASP A 243 15.24 -11.80 -9.76
N GLY A 244 14.69 -12.76 -10.49
CA GLY A 244 15.38 -13.97 -10.88
C GLY A 244 15.55 -15.04 -9.79
N ILE A 245 15.26 -14.73 -8.51
CA ILE A 245 15.39 -15.65 -7.38
C ILE A 245 14.02 -15.99 -6.77
N GLY A 246 13.14 -15.02 -6.65
CA GLY A 246 11.83 -15.17 -6.02
C GLY A 246 11.76 -14.60 -4.61
N VAL A 247 10.92 -15.22 -3.76
CA VAL A 247 10.79 -14.83 -2.35
C VAL A 247 12.05 -15.25 -1.57
N VAL A 248 12.65 -14.28 -0.90
CA VAL A 248 13.82 -14.49 -0.03
C VAL A 248 13.53 -14.09 1.40
N GLU A 249 14.13 -14.79 2.34
CA GLU A 249 14.11 -14.49 3.76
C GLU A 249 15.46 -13.87 4.15
N VAL A 250 15.44 -12.58 4.46
CA VAL A 250 16.66 -11.84 4.82
C VAL A 250 16.74 -11.69 6.33
N PRO A 251 17.84 -12.13 6.99
CA PRO A 251 18.05 -11.88 8.41
C PRO A 251 18.00 -10.36 8.70
N PRO A 252 17.18 -9.90 9.67
CA PRO A 252 17.02 -8.48 9.93
C PRO A 252 18.31 -7.78 10.37
N GLU A 253 19.25 -8.52 10.95
CA GLU A 253 20.59 -8.03 11.32
C GLU A 253 21.37 -7.50 10.11
N GLN A 254 21.17 -8.10 8.94
CA GLN A 254 21.82 -7.65 7.71
C GLN A 254 21.22 -6.35 7.16
N LEU A 255 19.96 -6.07 7.49
CA LEU A 255 19.24 -4.88 7.05
C LEU A 255 19.21 -3.77 8.11
N GLU A 256 19.59 -4.08 9.35
CA GLU A 256 19.50 -3.13 10.47
C GLU A 256 20.29 -1.84 10.24
N PRO A 257 21.55 -1.87 9.76
CA PRO A 257 22.30 -0.63 9.53
C PRO A 257 21.60 0.29 8.54
N PHE A 258 21.09 -0.27 7.45
CA PHE A 258 20.30 0.45 6.46
C PHE A 258 18.99 1.00 7.04
N ALA A 259 18.25 0.17 7.78
CA ALA A 259 16.99 0.58 8.41
C ALA A 259 17.19 1.73 9.43
N ARG A 260 18.24 1.66 10.26
CA ARG A 260 18.56 2.74 11.20
C ARG A 260 18.89 4.03 10.46
N ARG A 261 19.68 3.94 9.40
CA ARG A 261 20.07 5.10 8.61
C ARG A 261 18.87 5.77 7.92
N ILE A 262 17.93 4.98 7.40
CA ILE A 262 16.66 5.51 6.86
C ILE A 262 15.87 6.30 7.91
N LEU A 263 15.82 5.82 9.15
CA LEU A 263 15.10 6.52 10.22
C LEU A 263 15.83 7.81 10.66
N GLU A 264 17.16 7.84 10.62
CA GLU A 264 17.96 9.04 10.93
C GLU A 264 17.71 10.16 9.91
N VAL A 265 17.55 9.83 8.63
CA VAL A 265 17.24 10.79 7.56
C VAL A 265 15.74 10.99 7.32
N ASP A 266 14.91 10.58 8.26
CA ASP A 266 13.44 10.69 8.20
C ASP A 266 12.82 10.10 6.91
N GLY A 267 13.42 9.04 6.37
CA GLY A 267 12.96 8.35 5.16
C GLY A 267 13.36 9.04 3.85
N ASP A 268 14.15 10.08 3.88
CA ASP A 268 14.71 10.66 2.66
C ASP A 268 15.63 9.66 1.94
N PRO A 269 15.75 9.74 0.61
CA PRO A 269 16.66 8.90 -0.15
C PRO A 269 18.11 9.07 0.35
N LEU A 270 18.80 7.96 0.52
CA LEU A 270 20.23 7.99 0.77
C LEU A 270 21.01 8.26 -0.53
N PRO A 271 22.21 8.83 -0.47
CA PRO A 271 23.14 8.85 -1.60
C PRO A 271 23.39 7.40 -2.09
N ALA A 272 23.43 7.20 -3.40
CA ALA A 272 23.51 5.85 -4.00
C ALA A 272 24.77 5.07 -3.60
N ASP A 273 25.89 5.75 -3.33
CA ASP A 273 27.13 5.17 -2.82
C ASP A 273 26.99 4.73 -1.35
N GLU A 274 26.37 5.53 -0.50
CA GLU A 274 26.08 5.21 0.90
C GLU A 274 25.13 4.00 0.98
N GLU A 275 24.05 4.03 0.23
CA GLU A 275 23.07 2.94 0.18
C GLU A 275 23.72 1.63 -0.28
N ARG A 276 24.51 1.67 -1.37
CA ARG A 276 25.25 0.51 -1.86
C ARG A 276 26.23 -0.03 -0.83
N ALA A 277 26.91 0.82 -0.09
CA ALA A 277 27.83 0.43 0.97
C ALA A 277 27.10 -0.30 2.11
N LEU A 278 25.93 0.22 2.55
CA LEU A 278 25.12 -0.37 3.61
C LEU A 278 24.52 -1.74 3.23
N LEU A 279 24.25 -1.97 1.94
CA LEU A 279 23.66 -3.21 1.43
C LEU A 279 24.69 -4.18 0.80
N SER A 280 25.96 -3.78 0.69
CA SER A 280 27.01 -4.54 -0.01
C SER A 280 27.29 -5.93 0.57
N HIS A 281 26.96 -6.15 1.83
CA HIS A 281 27.15 -7.44 2.53
C HIS A 281 25.96 -8.40 2.36
N LEU A 282 24.87 -7.94 1.78
CA LEU A 282 23.78 -8.82 1.39
C LEU A 282 24.27 -9.72 0.27
N LYS A 283 24.60 -10.97 0.62
CA LYS A 283 24.88 -12.01 -0.38
C LYS A 283 23.58 -12.35 -1.09
N ILE A 284 23.35 -11.70 -2.20
CA ILE A 284 22.17 -11.90 -3.04
C ILE A 284 22.66 -12.34 -4.41
#